data_3d77d2edb19c46aebb2f5e51f657ee0f
#
_entry.id   3d77d2edb19c46aebb2f5e51f657ee0f
#
_cell.length_a   1.000
_cell.length_b   1.000
_cell.length_c   1.000
_cell.angle_alpha   90.00
_cell.angle_beta   90.00
_cell.angle_gamma   90.00
#
_symmetry.space_group_name_H-M   'P 1'
#
loop_
_entity.id
_entity.type
_entity.pdbx_description
1 polymer ?
#
loop_
_entity_poly.entity_id
_entity_poly.type
_entity_poly.pdbx_seq_one_letter_code
_entity_poly.pdbx_strand_id
1 'polypeptide(L)'
;MNHQPEWWQDFFSGPVLDFVRQSRGQETTREEAYFIARTLGVQPGDRILDVPCGGGRLALELAGRGYQVTGVDINAELLESARRQAAVGNLKVDWKLGDMRDLPWRGEFDAAFCFWSSFGYFDEAENAAFLKAVSRSLKPGATFLLDTPLIETRLPEMESQERIWWPVGNLLALEERNFDHQTSRVESEWTFIRDGQTERKSLSLRLYTYRELSLLLEQAGFGDHQAYGTLDWEPFSLGSTWLYLVTTKLADPA
;
A
#
# COMPACT_ATOMS: atom_id res chain seq x y z
N MET A 1 -18.54 3.12 -16.61
CA MET A 1 -18.22 4.29 -15.73
C MET A 1 -17.07 5.04 -16.38
N ASN A 2 -17.09 6.39 -16.43
CA ASN A 2 -15.96 7.16 -16.95
C ASN A 2 -14.84 7.15 -15.91
N HIS A 3 -13.88 6.27 -16.07
CA HIS A 3 -12.68 6.26 -15.26
C HIS A 3 -11.86 7.53 -15.55
N GLN A 4 -11.59 8.36 -14.54
CA GLN A 4 -10.61 9.43 -14.66
C GLN A 4 -9.21 8.79 -14.64
N PRO A 5 -8.40 8.93 -15.69
CA PRO A 5 -6.99 8.58 -15.62
C PRO A 5 -6.37 9.45 -14.51
N GLU A 6 -5.58 8.91 -13.62
CA GLU A 6 -4.99 9.64 -12.48
C GLU A 6 -5.94 9.92 -11.29
N TRP A 7 -6.98 9.09 -11.11
CA TRP A 7 -7.92 9.20 -9.98
C TRP A 7 -7.23 9.28 -8.60
N TRP A 8 -6.05 8.71 -8.43
CA TRP A 8 -5.27 8.71 -7.18
C TRP A 8 -4.81 10.10 -6.74
N GLN A 9 -4.75 11.07 -7.65
CA GLN A 9 -4.38 12.46 -7.31
C GLN A 9 -5.45 13.14 -6.48
N ASP A 10 -6.73 12.87 -6.76
CA ASP A 10 -7.88 13.52 -6.14
C ASP A 10 -8.60 12.64 -5.12
N PHE A 11 -8.45 11.33 -5.19
CA PHE A 11 -9.18 10.40 -4.33
C PHE A 11 -8.88 10.65 -2.85
N PHE A 12 -7.61 10.74 -2.48
CA PHE A 12 -7.17 10.91 -1.10
C PHE A 12 -7.27 12.37 -0.63
N SER A 13 -8.50 12.91 -0.62
CA SER A 13 -8.81 14.26 -0.17
C SER A 13 -10.15 14.29 0.57
N GLY A 14 -10.46 15.37 1.28
CA GLY A 14 -11.75 15.57 1.95
C GLY A 14 -12.13 14.44 2.92
N PRO A 15 -13.36 13.90 2.86
CA PRO A 15 -13.83 12.86 3.79
C PRO A 15 -13.08 11.54 3.69
N VAL A 16 -12.40 11.26 2.56
CA VAL A 16 -11.55 10.08 2.41
C VAL A 16 -10.41 10.10 3.42
N LEU A 17 -9.80 11.25 3.68
CA LEU A 17 -8.72 11.37 4.67
C LEU A 17 -9.21 11.02 6.07
N ASP A 18 -10.41 11.45 6.43
CA ASP A 18 -11.01 11.16 7.72
C ASP A 18 -11.36 9.66 7.82
N PHE A 19 -11.89 9.08 6.74
CA PHE A 19 -12.15 7.65 6.65
C PHE A 19 -10.87 6.84 6.86
N VAL A 20 -9.81 7.15 6.13
CA VAL A 20 -8.50 6.46 6.24
C VAL A 20 -7.92 6.57 7.64
N ARG A 21 -7.94 7.77 8.25
CA ARG A 21 -7.42 8.00 9.61
C ARG A 21 -8.19 7.22 10.68
N GLN A 22 -9.51 7.09 10.53
CA GLN A 22 -10.38 6.45 11.52
C GLN A 22 -10.53 4.94 11.30
N SER A 23 -10.27 4.43 10.09
CA SER A 23 -10.39 3.00 9.75
C SER A 23 -9.36 2.12 10.43
N ARG A 24 -8.25 2.68 10.91
CA ARG A 24 -7.17 1.95 11.58
C ARG A 24 -6.82 2.57 12.92
N GLY A 25 -7.05 1.80 13.98
CA GLY A 25 -6.67 2.18 15.33
C GLY A 25 -5.16 2.08 15.56
N GLN A 26 -4.72 2.60 16.71
CA GLN A 26 -3.30 2.54 17.09
C GLN A 26 -2.82 1.10 17.33
N GLU A 27 -3.69 0.22 17.85
CA GLU A 27 -3.38 -1.18 18.08
C GLU A 27 -3.07 -1.90 16.76
N THR A 28 -3.98 -1.80 15.77
CA THR A 28 -3.76 -2.34 14.41
C THR A 28 -2.47 -1.81 13.79
N THR A 29 -2.18 -0.51 13.97
CA THR A 29 -0.93 0.08 13.46
C THR A 29 0.31 -0.57 14.08
N ARG A 30 0.27 -0.88 15.39
CA ARG A 30 1.37 -1.56 16.10
C ARG A 30 1.57 -3.00 15.64
N GLU A 31 0.47 -3.72 15.41
CA GLU A 31 0.47 -5.09 14.90
C GLU A 31 1.04 -5.14 13.49
N GLU A 32 0.56 -4.29 12.59
CA GLU A 32 1.06 -4.20 11.22
C GLU A 32 2.55 -3.80 11.17
N ALA A 33 2.97 -2.82 11.96
CA ALA A 33 4.37 -2.41 12.02
C ALA A 33 5.27 -3.52 12.61
N TYR A 34 4.77 -4.31 13.56
CA TYR A 34 5.50 -5.48 14.07
C TYR A 34 5.63 -6.56 12.99
N PHE A 35 4.54 -6.88 12.30
CA PHE A 35 4.53 -7.81 11.18
C PHE A 35 5.52 -7.37 10.09
N ILE A 36 5.47 -6.10 9.67
CA ILE A 36 6.37 -5.54 8.65
C ILE A 36 7.84 -5.73 9.07
N ALA A 37 8.22 -5.26 10.25
CA ALA A 37 9.61 -5.32 10.70
C ALA A 37 10.14 -6.76 10.81
N ARG A 38 9.32 -7.66 11.34
CA ARG A 38 9.68 -9.10 11.48
C ARG A 38 9.80 -9.79 10.12
N THR A 39 8.86 -9.50 9.23
CA THR A 39 8.80 -10.11 7.89
C THR A 39 9.94 -9.62 7.00
N LEU A 40 10.29 -8.34 7.10
CA LEU A 40 11.43 -7.76 6.38
C LEU A 40 12.80 -8.19 6.96
N GLY A 41 12.84 -8.75 8.17
CA GLY A 41 14.07 -9.19 8.83
C GLY A 41 15.00 -8.05 9.27
N VAL A 42 14.46 -6.83 9.38
CA VAL A 42 15.23 -5.62 9.71
C VAL A 42 15.51 -5.47 11.19
N GLN A 43 16.57 -4.75 11.51
CA GLN A 43 17.00 -4.42 12.87
C GLN A 43 16.94 -2.90 13.11
N PRO A 44 16.79 -2.43 14.37
CA PRO A 44 16.90 -1.01 14.68
C PRO A 44 18.18 -0.41 14.10
N GLY A 45 18.03 0.72 13.40
CA GLY A 45 19.10 1.37 12.65
C GLY A 45 19.10 1.10 11.15
N ASP A 46 18.42 0.06 10.67
CA ASP A 46 18.28 -0.22 9.24
C ASP A 46 17.41 0.85 8.56
N ARG A 47 17.71 1.08 7.28
CA ARG A 47 17.00 2.05 6.43
C ARG A 47 15.83 1.39 5.70
N ILE A 48 14.63 1.84 5.97
CA ILE A 48 13.39 1.30 5.42
C ILE A 48 12.70 2.35 4.54
N LEU A 49 12.24 1.93 3.36
CA LEU A 49 11.42 2.74 2.46
C LEU A 49 9.94 2.37 2.62
N ASP A 50 9.10 3.34 3.01
CA ASP A 50 7.63 3.26 3.06
C ASP A 50 7.06 3.98 1.84
N VAL A 51 6.46 3.24 0.88
CA VAL A 51 6.04 3.80 -0.41
C VAL A 51 4.81 3.11 -1.03
N PRO A 52 3.69 3.84 -1.20
CA PRO A 52 3.40 5.18 -0.70
C PRO A 52 3.08 5.17 0.80
N CYS A 53 3.54 6.19 1.52
CA CYS A 53 3.44 6.22 2.98
C CYS A 53 2.14 6.84 3.52
N GLY A 54 1.35 7.51 2.68
CA GLY A 54 0.16 8.23 3.08
C GLY A 54 0.44 9.23 4.21
N GLY A 55 -0.39 9.18 5.26
CA GLY A 55 -0.22 10.00 6.47
C GLY A 55 0.86 9.51 7.43
N GLY A 56 1.68 8.54 7.02
CA GLY A 56 2.88 8.10 7.73
C GLY A 56 2.65 7.26 8.99
N ARG A 57 1.48 6.68 9.21
CA ARG A 57 1.17 5.94 10.45
C ARG A 57 2.15 4.79 10.72
N LEU A 58 2.52 4.01 9.68
CA LEU A 58 3.49 2.92 9.78
C LEU A 58 4.93 3.45 9.89
N ALA A 59 5.28 4.44 9.09
CA ALA A 59 6.59 5.10 9.16
C ALA A 59 6.86 5.69 10.56
N LEU A 60 5.88 6.33 11.19
CA LEU A 60 5.99 6.89 12.54
C LEU A 60 6.17 5.79 13.60
N GLU A 61 5.39 4.72 13.51
CA GLU A 61 5.48 3.60 14.45
C GLU A 61 6.84 2.88 14.33
N LEU A 62 7.33 2.66 13.10
CA LEU A 62 8.65 2.06 12.86
C LEU A 62 9.79 2.99 13.32
N ALA A 63 9.69 4.29 13.07
CA ALA A 63 10.67 5.26 13.58
C ALA A 63 10.73 5.30 15.11
N GLY A 64 9.56 5.16 15.77
CA GLY A 64 9.49 5.02 17.24
C GLY A 64 10.16 3.75 17.77
N ARG A 65 10.35 2.73 16.95
CA ARG A 65 11.09 1.49 17.26
C ARG A 65 12.57 1.55 16.90
N GLY A 66 13.06 2.70 16.40
CA GLY A 66 14.48 2.94 16.12
C GLY A 66 14.92 2.64 14.69
N TYR A 67 14.00 2.38 13.75
CA TYR A 67 14.32 2.26 12.32
C TYR A 67 14.53 3.63 11.68
N GLN A 68 15.37 3.70 10.64
CA GLN A 68 15.56 4.90 9.82
C GLN A 68 14.59 4.85 8.65
N VAL A 69 13.45 5.54 8.77
CA VAL A 69 12.39 5.44 7.76
C VAL A 69 12.40 6.63 6.83
N THR A 70 12.29 6.34 5.53
CA THR A 70 11.98 7.31 4.48
C THR A 70 10.56 7.03 3.97
N GLY A 71 9.67 7.99 4.10
CA GLY A 71 8.29 7.91 3.58
C GLY A 71 8.13 8.73 2.32
N VAL A 72 7.59 8.13 1.26
CA VAL A 72 7.29 8.78 -0.02
C VAL A 72 5.80 8.80 -0.25
N ASP A 73 5.24 9.94 -0.60
CA ASP A 73 3.84 10.06 -1.04
C ASP A 73 3.68 11.23 -2.01
N ILE A 74 2.72 11.14 -2.91
CA ILE A 74 2.37 12.22 -3.84
C ILE A 74 1.49 13.29 -3.21
N ASN A 75 0.84 12.97 -2.08
CA ASN A 75 -0.11 13.86 -1.42
C ASN A 75 0.59 14.75 -0.38
N ALA A 76 0.73 16.03 -0.73
CA ALA A 76 1.39 17.01 0.13
C ALA A 76 0.68 17.23 1.47
N GLU A 77 -0.66 17.15 1.51
CA GLU A 77 -1.45 17.35 2.73
C GLU A 77 -1.24 16.20 3.73
N LEU A 78 -1.18 14.95 3.23
CA LEU A 78 -0.87 13.78 4.05
C LEU A 78 0.54 13.87 4.63
N LEU A 79 1.54 14.23 3.82
CA LEU A 79 2.92 14.40 4.27
C LEU A 79 3.06 15.53 5.29
N GLU A 80 2.35 16.63 5.12
CA GLU A 80 2.35 17.73 6.10
C GLU A 80 1.73 17.30 7.43
N SER A 81 0.66 16.50 7.38
CA SER A 81 0.09 15.87 8.58
C SER A 81 1.08 14.92 9.26
N ALA A 82 1.78 14.09 8.48
CA ALA A 82 2.82 13.18 8.98
C ALA A 82 3.98 13.92 9.65
N ARG A 83 4.47 15.03 9.05
CA ARG A 83 5.50 15.88 9.65
C ARG A 83 5.09 16.47 10.99
N ARG A 84 3.84 16.96 11.10
CA ARG A 84 3.31 17.48 12.38
C ARG A 84 3.27 16.39 13.46
N GLN A 85 2.81 15.19 13.10
CA GLN A 85 2.78 14.06 14.03
C GLN A 85 4.19 13.63 14.46
N ALA A 86 5.13 13.57 13.53
CA ALA A 86 6.54 13.26 13.81
C ALA A 86 7.14 14.27 14.81
N ALA A 87 6.87 15.58 14.62
CA ALA A 87 7.34 16.64 15.50
C ALA A 87 6.77 16.51 16.92
N VAL A 88 5.47 16.21 17.04
CA VAL A 88 4.82 15.98 18.35
C VAL A 88 5.43 14.77 19.07
N GLY A 89 5.70 13.68 18.34
CA GLY A 89 6.30 12.45 18.85
C GLY A 89 7.83 12.52 19.03
N ASN A 90 8.49 13.63 18.67
CA ASN A 90 9.95 13.76 18.58
C ASN A 90 10.59 12.62 17.77
N LEU A 91 9.94 12.23 16.67
CA LEU A 91 10.37 11.16 15.78
C LEU A 91 11.08 11.73 14.55
N LYS A 92 12.07 10.97 14.05
CA LYS A 92 12.82 11.34 12.83
C LYS A 92 12.40 10.42 11.69
N VAL A 93 11.74 10.98 10.69
CA VAL A 93 11.39 10.32 9.42
C VAL A 93 11.75 11.25 8.28
N ASP A 94 12.35 10.72 7.23
CA ASP A 94 12.65 11.50 6.02
C ASP A 94 11.44 11.46 5.08
N TRP A 95 10.70 12.58 5.01
CA TRP A 95 9.49 12.68 4.20
C TRP A 95 9.79 13.28 2.83
N LYS A 96 9.44 12.55 1.77
CA LYS A 96 9.63 12.97 0.37
C LYS A 96 8.29 13.10 -0.34
N LEU A 97 8.02 14.28 -0.87
CA LEU A 97 6.94 14.48 -1.83
C LEU A 97 7.42 13.97 -3.19
N GLY A 98 6.74 12.97 -3.74
CA GLY A 98 7.14 12.35 -5.01
C GLY A 98 6.21 11.25 -5.46
N ASP A 99 6.35 10.90 -6.72
CA ASP A 99 5.64 9.78 -7.34
C ASP A 99 6.38 8.47 -7.05
N MET A 100 5.65 7.46 -6.61
CA MET A 100 6.21 6.15 -6.30
C MET A 100 6.82 5.45 -7.52
N ARG A 101 6.45 5.85 -8.74
CA ARG A 101 7.02 5.34 -10.00
C ARG A 101 8.42 5.92 -10.30
N ASP A 102 8.79 7.03 -9.66
CA ASP A 102 10.07 7.73 -9.88
C ASP A 102 10.82 7.96 -8.57
N LEU A 103 11.45 6.89 -8.07
CA LEU A 103 12.27 6.93 -6.87
C LEU A 103 13.73 7.23 -7.23
N PRO A 104 14.37 8.23 -6.58
CA PRO A 104 15.70 8.68 -6.99
C PRO A 104 16.86 7.79 -6.52
N TRP A 105 16.60 6.88 -5.58
CA TRP A 105 17.64 6.11 -4.90
C TRP A 105 18.12 4.90 -5.69
N ARG A 106 19.34 4.48 -5.38
CA ARG A 106 19.99 3.29 -5.96
C ARG A 106 20.74 2.52 -4.88
N GLY A 107 20.25 1.35 -4.48
CA GLY A 107 20.90 0.48 -3.50
C GLY A 107 21.08 1.12 -2.12
N GLU A 108 20.12 1.90 -1.67
CA GLU A 108 20.26 2.64 -0.42
C GLU A 108 19.50 2.03 0.76
N PHE A 109 18.43 1.29 0.51
CA PHE A 109 17.56 0.76 1.57
C PHE A 109 17.84 -0.71 1.86
N ASP A 110 17.77 -1.06 3.14
CA ASP A 110 17.87 -2.42 3.66
C ASP A 110 16.58 -3.21 3.46
N ALA A 111 15.44 -2.50 3.38
CA ALA A 111 14.14 -3.05 3.07
C ALA A 111 13.18 -1.98 2.55
N ALA A 112 12.07 -2.43 1.93
CA ALA A 112 10.96 -1.56 1.54
C ALA A 112 9.62 -2.25 1.78
N PHE A 113 8.56 -1.45 1.92
CA PHE A 113 7.21 -1.98 1.89
C PHE A 113 6.24 -1.04 1.16
N CYS A 114 5.23 -1.65 0.53
CA CYS A 114 4.05 -1.01 -0.01
C CYS A 114 2.85 -1.65 0.66
N PHE A 115 2.16 -0.90 1.49
CA PHE A 115 1.15 -1.45 2.38
C PHE A 115 -0.20 -0.80 2.20
N TRP A 116 -1.25 -1.54 2.55
CA TRP A 116 -2.63 -1.11 2.51
C TRP A 116 -3.21 -0.93 1.10
N SER A 117 -3.00 -1.96 0.25
CA SER A 117 -3.55 -2.05 -1.12
C SER A 117 -3.16 -0.88 -2.02
N SER A 118 -1.95 -0.37 -1.88
CA SER A 118 -1.47 0.76 -2.68
C SER A 118 -0.83 0.35 -4.02
N PHE A 119 -0.88 -0.94 -4.38
CA PHE A 119 -0.41 -1.45 -5.66
C PHE A 119 -1.58 -1.70 -6.63
N GLY A 120 -1.36 -1.44 -7.91
CA GLY A 120 -2.38 -1.65 -8.95
C GLY A 120 -3.13 -0.36 -9.36
N TYR A 121 -2.71 0.81 -8.89
CA TYR A 121 -3.34 2.09 -9.24
C TYR A 121 -3.22 2.43 -10.72
N PHE A 122 -2.10 2.08 -11.34
CA PHE A 122 -1.68 2.51 -12.66
C PHE A 122 -2.03 1.49 -13.76
N ASP A 123 -1.62 1.78 -14.97
CA ASP A 123 -1.62 0.80 -16.05
C ASP A 123 -0.50 -0.25 -15.86
N GLU A 124 -0.45 -1.26 -16.75
CA GLU A 124 0.51 -2.37 -16.64
C GLU A 124 1.97 -1.90 -16.67
N ALA A 125 2.29 -0.96 -17.57
CA ALA A 125 3.65 -0.46 -17.73
C ALA A 125 4.09 0.37 -16.52
N GLU A 126 3.19 1.16 -16.00
CA GLU A 126 3.42 2.03 -14.84
C GLU A 126 3.48 1.23 -13.53
N ASN A 127 2.64 0.20 -13.35
CA ASN A 127 2.77 -0.72 -12.23
C ASN A 127 4.13 -1.46 -12.26
N ALA A 128 4.59 -1.87 -13.45
CA ALA A 128 5.93 -2.44 -13.62
C ALA A 128 7.04 -1.41 -13.33
N ALA A 129 6.84 -0.15 -13.72
CA ALA A 129 7.80 0.93 -13.43
C ALA A 129 7.95 1.17 -11.93
N PHE A 130 6.85 1.14 -11.17
CA PHE A 130 6.88 1.21 -9.69
C PHE A 130 7.73 0.09 -9.08
N LEU A 131 7.47 -1.17 -9.46
CA LEU A 131 8.25 -2.30 -8.91
C LEU A 131 9.75 -2.19 -9.26
N LYS A 132 10.08 -1.74 -10.47
CA LYS A 132 11.48 -1.48 -10.88
C LYS A 132 12.10 -0.33 -10.07
N ALA A 133 11.34 0.72 -9.77
CA ALA A 133 11.82 1.85 -8.95
C ALA A 133 12.12 1.40 -7.52
N VAL A 134 11.26 0.57 -6.91
CA VAL A 134 11.52 -0.04 -5.60
C VAL A 134 12.76 -0.94 -5.66
N SER A 135 12.82 -1.87 -6.62
CA SER A 135 13.97 -2.77 -6.79
C SER A 135 15.28 -2.00 -6.91
N ARG A 136 15.33 -0.95 -7.74
CA ARG A 136 16.50 -0.09 -7.89
C ARG A 136 16.91 0.61 -6.60
N SER A 137 15.97 0.98 -5.75
CA SER A 137 16.22 1.66 -4.48
C SER A 137 16.79 0.75 -3.39
N LEU A 138 16.54 -0.55 -3.51
CA LEU A 138 16.98 -1.57 -2.56
C LEU A 138 18.42 -2.04 -2.80
N LYS A 139 19.12 -2.37 -1.72
CA LYS A 139 20.39 -3.09 -1.75
C LYS A 139 20.17 -4.51 -2.29
N PRO A 140 21.15 -5.12 -2.98
CA PRO A 140 21.09 -6.56 -3.29
C PRO A 140 20.89 -7.39 -2.01
N GLY A 141 19.98 -8.36 -2.05
CA GLY A 141 19.57 -9.17 -0.91
C GLY A 141 18.58 -8.52 0.05
N ALA A 142 18.21 -7.25 -0.16
CA ALA A 142 17.20 -6.58 0.62
C ALA A 142 15.78 -7.11 0.31
N THR A 143 14.88 -7.04 1.29
CA THR A 143 13.52 -7.54 1.19
C THR A 143 12.52 -6.44 0.84
N PHE A 144 11.50 -6.83 0.07
CA PHE A 144 10.34 -6.00 -0.22
C PHE A 144 9.06 -6.71 0.21
N LEU A 145 8.22 -6.04 0.98
CA LEU A 145 6.91 -6.52 1.38
C LEU A 145 5.84 -5.73 0.65
N LEU A 146 4.97 -6.44 -0.06
CA LEU A 146 3.82 -5.89 -0.76
C LEU A 146 2.54 -6.51 -0.20
N ASP A 147 1.61 -5.70 0.30
CA ASP A 147 0.26 -6.14 0.55
C ASP A 147 -0.67 -5.69 -0.58
N THR A 148 -1.47 -6.61 -1.09
CA THR A 148 -2.40 -6.30 -2.18
C THR A 148 -3.52 -7.33 -2.24
N PRO A 149 -4.75 -6.91 -2.59
CA PRO A 149 -5.78 -7.88 -2.96
C PRO A 149 -5.42 -8.54 -4.30
N LEU A 150 -5.75 -9.81 -4.41
CA LEU A 150 -5.63 -10.55 -5.66
C LEU A 150 -7.00 -10.83 -6.28
N ILE A 151 -7.00 -11.24 -7.54
CA ILE A 151 -8.22 -11.77 -8.21
C ILE A 151 -8.78 -12.92 -7.36
N GLU A 152 -7.93 -13.86 -6.92
CA GLU A 152 -8.32 -15.04 -6.13
C GLU A 152 -8.97 -14.68 -4.78
N THR A 153 -8.60 -13.54 -4.18
CA THR A 153 -9.17 -13.12 -2.89
C THR A 153 -10.40 -12.23 -3.06
N ARG A 154 -10.45 -11.40 -4.10
CA ARG A 154 -11.48 -10.36 -4.29
C ARG A 154 -12.74 -10.86 -5.00
N LEU A 155 -12.62 -11.67 -6.06
CA LEU A 155 -13.78 -12.09 -6.83
C LEU A 155 -14.80 -12.88 -5.99
N PRO A 156 -14.41 -13.82 -5.12
CA PRO A 156 -15.36 -14.54 -4.27
C PRO A 156 -16.11 -13.60 -3.30
N GLU A 157 -15.44 -12.55 -2.81
CA GLU A 157 -16.05 -11.54 -1.95
C GLU A 157 -17.06 -10.68 -2.73
N MET A 158 -16.72 -10.27 -3.95
CA MET A 158 -17.57 -9.41 -4.78
C MET A 158 -18.82 -10.12 -5.30
N GLU A 159 -18.78 -11.43 -5.51
CA GLU A 159 -19.95 -12.21 -5.88
C GLU A 159 -21.08 -12.10 -4.86
N SER A 160 -20.73 -11.93 -3.57
CA SER A 160 -21.69 -11.84 -2.47
C SER A 160 -22.01 -10.42 -2.03
N GLN A 161 -21.17 -9.43 -2.37
CA GLN A 161 -21.27 -8.07 -1.85
C GLN A 161 -20.87 -7.02 -2.90
N GLU A 162 -21.83 -6.60 -3.71
CA GLU A 162 -21.63 -5.49 -4.66
C GLU A 162 -21.61 -4.11 -3.97
N ARG A 163 -22.19 -4.02 -2.77
CA ARG A 163 -22.33 -2.78 -1.98
C ARG A 163 -21.95 -3.02 -0.54
N ILE A 164 -21.08 -2.18 -0.02
CA ILE A 164 -20.60 -2.27 1.36
C ILE A 164 -20.77 -0.93 2.05
N TRP A 165 -21.29 -0.97 3.29
CA TRP A 165 -21.42 0.20 4.15
C TRP A 165 -20.36 0.17 5.25
N TRP A 166 -19.64 1.27 5.37
CA TRP A 166 -18.59 1.45 6.37
C TRP A 166 -18.95 2.62 7.30
N PRO A 167 -19.56 2.35 8.48
CA PRO A 167 -19.73 3.39 9.48
C PRO A 167 -18.38 3.64 10.18
N VAL A 168 -17.88 4.88 10.12
CA VAL A 168 -16.61 5.27 10.74
C VAL A 168 -16.78 6.60 11.45
N GLY A 169 -16.90 6.58 12.79
CA GLY A 169 -17.22 7.77 13.58
C GLY A 169 -18.56 8.39 13.19
N ASN A 170 -18.55 9.66 12.77
CA ASN A 170 -19.73 10.37 12.24
C ASN A 170 -19.81 10.34 10.70
N LEU A 171 -18.95 9.55 10.06
CA LEU A 171 -18.92 9.38 8.61
C LEU A 171 -19.55 8.03 8.26
N LEU A 172 -20.41 8.03 7.24
CA LEU A 172 -20.91 6.84 6.61
C LEU A 172 -20.34 6.77 5.18
N ALA A 173 -19.57 5.74 4.89
CA ALA A 173 -19.06 5.49 3.54
C ALA A 173 -19.80 4.31 2.91
N LEU A 174 -20.26 4.48 1.67
CA LEU A 174 -20.81 3.41 0.84
C LEU A 174 -19.85 3.17 -0.30
N GLU A 175 -19.47 1.93 -0.51
CA GLU A 175 -18.69 1.47 -1.67
C GLU A 175 -19.57 0.62 -2.57
N GLU A 176 -19.65 0.97 -3.86
CA GLU A 176 -20.25 0.17 -4.91
C GLU A 176 -19.15 -0.31 -5.84
N ARG A 177 -19.08 -1.63 -6.09
CA ARG A 177 -17.97 -2.27 -6.83
C ARG A 177 -18.46 -2.92 -8.10
N ASN A 178 -17.65 -2.84 -9.14
CA ASN A 178 -17.80 -3.61 -10.35
C ASN A 178 -16.44 -4.15 -10.80
N PHE A 179 -16.39 -5.38 -11.29
CA PHE A 179 -15.17 -5.95 -11.85
C PHE A 179 -15.23 -5.97 -13.37
N ASP A 180 -14.32 -5.25 -14.01
CA ASP A 180 -14.11 -5.31 -15.46
C ASP A 180 -13.12 -6.44 -15.77
N HIS A 181 -13.63 -7.55 -16.27
CA HIS A 181 -12.83 -8.72 -16.64
C HIS A 181 -11.95 -8.51 -17.89
N GLN A 182 -12.20 -7.49 -18.73
CA GLN A 182 -11.38 -7.20 -19.90
C GLN A 182 -10.05 -6.53 -19.49
N THR A 183 -10.09 -5.72 -18.46
CA THR A 183 -8.93 -5.00 -17.92
C THR A 183 -8.44 -5.56 -16.59
N SER A 184 -9.17 -6.53 -16.01
CA SER A 184 -8.95 -7.08 -14.66
C SER A 184 -8.88 -5.99 -13.58
N ARG A 185 -9.78 -5.00 -13.66
CA ARG A 185 -9.85 -3.88 -12.71
C ARG A 185 -11.12 -3.92 -11.89
N VAL A 186 -10.97 -3.62 -10.61
CA VAL A 186 -12.11 -3.27 -9.76
C VAL A 186 -12.33 -1.77 -9.90
N GLU A 187 -13.52 -1.42 -10.38
CA GLU A 187 -14.02 -0.07 -10.43
C GLU A 187 -14.92 0.16 -9.23
N SER A 188 -14.57 1.09 -8.35
CA SER A 188 -15.35 1.40 -7.16
C SER A 188 -15.84 2.84 -7.17
N GLU A 189 -17.12 3.03 -6.89
CA GLU A 189 -17.70 4.33 -6.54
C GLU A 189 -17.91 4.41 -5.04
N TRP A 190 -17.29 5.41 -4.42
CA TRP A 190 -17.43 5.71 -3.01
C TRP A 190 -18.34 6.90 -2.79
N THR A 191 -19.33 6.75 -1.94
CA THR A 191 -20.19 7.83 -1.47
C THR A 191 -19.98 8.05 0.02
N PHE A 192 -19.47 9.22 0.38
CA PHE A 192 -19.24 9.63 1.77
C PHE A 192 -20.35 10.56 2.21
N ILE A 193 -20.98 10.23 3.34
CA ILE A 193 -22.10 10.99 3.90
C ILE A 193 -21.72 11.45 5.31
N ARG A 194 -21.79 12.77 5.55
CA ARG A 194 -21.56 13.38 6.87
C ARG A 194 -22.41 14.64 7.02
N ASP A 195 -23.14 14.75 8.11
CA ASP A 195 -23.97 15.92 8.45
C ASP A 195 -24.93 16.33 7.31
N GLY A 196 -25.50 15.34 6.61
CA GLY A 196 -26.41 15.55 5.48
C GLY A 196 -25.73 15.97 4.17
N GLN A 197 -24.43 16.13 4.16
CA GLN A 197 -23.66 16.38 2.94
C GLN A 197 -23.13 15.07 2.34
N THR A 198 -23.05 15.04 1.01
CA THR A 198 -22.60 13.86 0.26
C THR A 198 -21.46 14.24 -0.67
N GLU A 199 -20.35 13.48 -0.62
CA GLU A 199 -19.24 13.59 -1.56
C GLU A 199 -19.01 12.24 -2.22
N ARG A 200 -18.74 12.24 -3.54
CA ARG A 200 -18.46 11.03 -4.31
C ARG A 200 -17.03 11.03 -4.82
N LYS A 201 -16.40 9.86 -4.75
CA LYS A 201 -15.05 9.59 -5.27
C LYS A 201 -15.07 8.26 -6.02
N SER A 202 -14.25 8.15 -7.05
CA SER A 202 -14.09 6.91 -7.81
C SER A 202 -12.65 6.43 -7.70
N LEU A 203 -12.46 5.13 -7.68
CA LEU A 203 -11.15 4.51 -7.81
C LEU A 203 -11.20 3.34 -8.80
N SER A 204 -10.05 3.02 -9.38
CA SER A 204 -9.88 1.90 -10.26
C SER A 204 -8.59 1.16 -9.87
N LEU A 205 -8.72 -0.10 -9.49
CA LEU A 205 -7.60 -0.91 -9.01
C LEU A 205 -7.39 -2.12 -9.91
N ARG A 206 -6.20 -2.25 -10.51
CA ARG A 206 -5.80 -3.44 -11.25
C ARG A 206 -5.54 -4.58 -10.26
N LEU A 207 -6.29 -5.66 -10.39
CA LEU A 207 -6.06 -6.89 -9.62
C LEU A 207 -5.25 -7.88 -10.46
N TYR A 208 -4.23 -8.43 -9.86
CA TYR A 208 -3.40 -9.49 -10.43
C TYR A 208 -3.79 -10.85 -9.85
N THR A 209 -3.58 -11.92 -10.60
CA THR A 209 -3.45 -13.25 -10.02
C THR A 209 -2.09 -13.36 -9.31
N TYR A 210 -1.96 -14.29 -8.37
CA TYR A 210 -0.68 -14.56 -7.71
C TYR A 210 0.44 -14.82 -8.73
N ARG A 211 0.14 -15.56 -9.80
CA ARG A 211 1.13 -15.88 -10.85
C ARG A 211 1.55 -14.66 -11.66
N GLU A 212 0.61 -13.80 -12.05
CA GLU A 212 0.92 -12.56 -12.76
C GLU A 212 1.78 -11.63 -11.91
N LEU A 213 1.44 -11.47 -10.63
CA LEU A 213 2.19 -10.64 -9.70
C LEU A 213 3.62 -11.17 -9.49
N SER A 214 3.79 -12.49 -9.32
CA SER A 214 5.11 -13.12 -9.19
C SER A 214 5.98 -12.86 -10.42
N LEU A 215 5.43 -13.04 -11.64
CA LEU A 215 6.14 -12.77 -12.89
C LEU A 215 6.53 -11.28 -13.02
N LEU A 216 5.67 -10.38 -12.60
CA LEU A 216 5.94 -8.95 -12.63
C LEU A 216 7.09 -8.56 -11.68
N LEU A 217 7.13 -9.18 -10.50
CA LEU A 217 8.21 -9.02 -9.53
C LEU A 217 9.53 -9.61 -10.05
N GLU A 218 9.51 -10.81 -10.64
CA GLU A 218 10.68 -11.43 -11.26
C GLU A 218 11.27 -10.51 -12.35
N GLN A 219 10.42 -9.91 -13.20
CA GLN A 219 10.83 -8.96 -14.25
C GLN A 219 11.40 -7.65 -13.67
N ALA A 220 11.02 -7.30 -12.45
CA ALA A 220 11.57 -6.14 -11.75
C ALA A 220 12.87 -6.45 -10.98
N GLY A 221 13.37 -7.70 -11.02
CA GLY A 221 14.62 -8.12 -10.38
C GLY A 221 14.44 -8.63 -8.95
N PHE A 222 13.26 -9.13 -8.63
CA PHE A 222 13.01 -9.81 -7.36
C PHE A 222 12.93 -11.32 -7.53
N GLY A 223 13.11 -12.07 -6.42
CA GLY A 223 12.96 -13.52 -6.35
C GLY A 223 12.67 -13.99 -4.91
N ASP A 224 12.69 -15.28 -4.68
CA ASP A 224 12.48 -15.88 -3.36
C ASP A 224 11.15 -15.44 -2.72
N HIS A 225 10.05 -15.62 -3.45
CA HIS A 225 8.73 -15.19 -3.00
C HIS A 225 8.21 -16.04 -1.84
N GLN A 226 7.79 -15.38 -0.77
CA GLN A 226 7.04 -15.97 0.34
C GLN A 226 5.70 -15.26 0.48
N ALA A 227 4.62 -16.00 0.72
CA ALA A 227 3.27 -15.48 0.73
C ALA A 227 2.54 -15.87 2.01
N TYR A 228 1.95 -14.87 2.66
CA TYR A 228 1.15 -15.03 3.88
C TYR A 228 -0.26 -14.51 3.68
N GLY A 229 -1.23 -15.15 4.34
CA GLY A 229 -2.65 -14.77 4.31
C GLY A 229 -3.08 -13.92 5.51
N THR A 230 -2.28 -13.90 6.57
CA THR A 230 -2.58 -13.19 7.83
C THR A 230 -1.34 -12.51 8.40
N LEU A 231 -1.53 -11.61 9.37
CA LEU A 231 -0.44 -10.97 10.12
C LEU A 231 0.25 -11.94 11.12
N ASP A 232 -0.29 -13.14 11.31
CA ASP A 232 0.29 -14.22 12.12
C ASP A 232 1.15 -15.20 11.30
N TRP A 233 1.54 -14.77 10.08
CA TRP A 233 2.36 -15.56 9.13
C TRP A 233 1.74 -16.89 8.69
N GLU A 234 0.42 -17.05 8.75
CA GLU A 234 -0.23 -18.19 8.14
C GLU A 234 0.03 -18.19 6.62
N PRO A 235 0.44 -19.32 6.03
CA PRO A 235 0.70 -19.36 4.59
C PRO A 235 -0.53 -18.93 3.77
N PHE A 236 -0.29 -18.16 2.71
CA PHE A 236 -1.33 -17.83 1.75
C PHE A 236 -1.85 -19.12 1.08
N SER A 237 -3.16 -19.27 1.04
CA SER A 237 -3.84 -20.45 0.48
C SER A 237 -5.19 -20.06 -0.12
N LEU A 238 -5.82 -21.01 -0.81
CA LEU A 238 -7.19 -20.81 -1.29
C LEU A 238 -8.14 -20.51 -0.12
N GLY A 239 -8.88 -19.42 -0.22
CA GLY A 239 -9.76 -18.92 0.85
C GLY A 239 -9.12 -17.86 1.76
N SER A 240 -7.82 -17.57 1.60
CA SER A 240 -7.22 -16.38 2.23
C SER A 240 -7.91 -15.12 1.70
N THR A 241 -8.24 -14.19 2.58
CA THR A 241 -8.89 -12.92 2.22
C THR A 241 -7.90 -11.84 1.83
N TRP A 242 -6.61 -12.05 2.09
CA TRP A 242 -5.53 -11.10 1.87
C TRP A 242 -4.25 -11.78 1.42
N LEU A 243 -3.37 -11.02 0.75
CA LEU A 243 -2.01 -11.44 0.43
C LEU A 243 -1.00 -10.45 1.01
N TYR A 244 -0.04 -10.98 1.75
CA TYR A 244 1.21 -10.33 2.12
C TYR A 244 2.35 -11.05 1.42
N LEU A 245 2.88 -10.45 0.36
CA LEU A 245 3.94 -11.06 -0.47
C LEU A 245 5.29 -10.45 -0.12
N VAL A 246 6.21 -11.30 0.30
CA VAL A 246 7.60 -10.93 0.60
C VAL A 246 8.49 -11.44 -0.52
N THR A 247 9.42 -10.62 -0.94
CA THR A 247 10.33 -10.97 -2.02
C THR A 247 11.72 -10.36 -1.78
N THR A 248 12.75 -10.96 -2.34
CA THR A 248 14.13 -10.53 -2.17
C THR A 248 14.65 -9.87 -3.44
N LYS A 249 15.29 -8.71 -3.33
CA LYS A 249 16.02 -8.08 -4.45
C LYS A 249 17.20 -8.97 -4.83
N LEU A 250 17.19 -9.46 -6.06
CA LEU A 250 18.30 -10.24 -6.62
C LEU A 250 19.53 -9.35 -6.88
N ALA A 251 20.69 -9.96 -6.93
CA ALA A 251 21.90 -9.26 -7.39
C ALA A 251 21.69 -8.79 -8.84
N ASP A 252 22.17 -7.58 -9.15
CA ASP A 252 22.14 -7.13 -10.54
C ASP A 252 23.02 -8.08 -11.38
N PRO A 253 22.56 -8.45 -12.59
CA PRO A 253 23.38 -9.29 -13.45
C PRO A 253 24.72 -8.61 -13.75
N ALA A 254 25.80 -9.40 -13.68
CA ALA A 254 27.18 -8.95 -13.89
C ALA A 254 27.39 -8.44 -15.32
#